data_36e417a2fd6ae10865a444cfb5fdd06b
#
_entry.id   36e417a2fd6ae10865a444cfb5fdd06b
#
_cell.length_a   1.000
_cell.length_b   1.000
_cell.length_c   1.000
_cell.angle_alpha   90.00
_cell.angle_beta   90.00
_cell.angle_gamma   90.00
#
_symmetry.space_group_name_H-M   'P 1'
#
loop_
_entity.id
_entity.type
_entity.pdbx_description
1 polymer ?
#
loop_
_entity_poly.entity_id
_entity_poly.type
_entity_poly.pdbx_seq_one_letter_code
_entity_poly.pdbx_strand_id
1 'polypeptide(L)'
;SKFEVRRTENAPSKSGVTGLLAAALGIRRNEDISSLNKLRLGVRADQEGRLLKDFHTAHSEKNSYITTRYYLSDAIFLVGLECGDEIFLRKLEYALKHPAFPLFLGRRSCPPEAGMVLGIRDLSLEKALEEEPWQGPEWKKKKMPSKLSMFIECVPDDPTGSMVKDKAESFDPYYRKYGYRRLKRAEIKVASDEV
;
A
#
# COMPACT_ATOMS: atom_id res chain seq x y z
N SER A 1 -21.46 -1.64 4.65
CA SER A 1 -20.95 -1.13 3.37
C SER A 1 -22.04 -1.18 2.33
N LYS A 2 -22.17 -0.12 1.54
CA LYS A 2 -23.20 0.02 0.49
C LYS A 2 -22.92 -0.82 -0.78
N PHE A 3 -21.82 -1.59 -0.82
CA PHE A 3 -21.42 -2.34 -2.02
C PHE A 3 -21.55 -3.84 -1.81
N GLU A 4 -22.30 -4.51 -2.68
CA GLU A 4 -22.43 -5.97 -2.73
C GLU A 4 -21.13 -6.64 -3.18
N VAL A 5 -20.35 -5.99 -4.06
CA VAL A 5 -19.06 -6.47 -4.56
C VAL A 5 -17.95 -5.48 -4.19
N ARG A 6 -16.93 -5.98 -3.50
CA ARG A 6 -15.73 -5.21 -3.16
C ARG A 6 -14.52 -5.77 -3.89
N ARG A 7 -14.10 -5.05 -4.91
CA ARG A 7 -12.90 -5.37 -5.71
C ARG A 7 -11.63 -5.12 -4.90
N THR A 8 -10.51 -5.60 -5.42
CA THR A 8 -9.14 -5.30 -4.97
C THR A 8 -8.32 -4.81 -6.14
N GLU A 9 -7.34 -3.96 -5.87
CA GLU A 9 -6.34 -3.52 -6.84
C GLU A 9 -5.19 -4.53 -6.88
N ASN A 10 -4.38 -4.48 -7.94
CA ASN A 10 -3.23 -5.37 -8.11
C ASN A 10 -2.02 -4.96 -7.26
N ALA A 11 -2.06 -3.80 -6.64
CA ALA A 11 -1.02 -3.27 -5.75
C ALA A 11 -1.65 -2.40 -4.64
N PRO A 12 -0.95 -2.16 -3.52
CA PRO A 12 -1.37 -1.23 -2.50
C PRO A 12 -1.69 0.15 -3.06
N SER A 13 -2.92 0.63 -2.82
CA SER A 13 -3.33 1.98 -3.21
C SER A 13 -2.77 3.03 -2.25
N LYS A 14 -2.61 4.28 -2.73
CA LYS A 14 -2.17 5.39 -1.86
C LYS A 14 -3.10 5.57 -0.66
N SER A 15 -4.40 5.51 -0.87
CA SER A 15 -5.38 5.60 0.22
C SER A 15 -5.26 4.46 1.24
N GLY A 16 -4.93 3.25 0.81
CA GLY A 16 -4.69 2.11 1.70
C GLY A 16 -3.47 2.34 2.58
N VAL A 17 -2.35 2.76 1.97
CA VAL A 17 -1.11 3.09 2.70
C VAL A 17 -1.31 4.29 3.61
N THR A 18 -1.90 5.39 3.12
CA THR A 18 -2.23 6.58 3.95
C THR A 18 -3.09 6.21 5.15
N GLY A 19 -4.09 5.33 4.98
CA GLY A 19 -4.93 4.87 6.08
C GLY A 19 -4.17 4.04 7.13
N LEU A 20 -3.21 3.23 6.69
CA LEU A 20 -2.32 2.46 7.58
C LEU A 20 -1.40 3.41 8.37
N LEU A 21 -0.79 4.40 7.70
CA LEU A 21 0.05 5.42 8.36
C LEU A 21 -0.75 6.28 9.34
N ALA A 22 -1.97 6.68 8.98
CA ALA A 22 -2.86 7.43 9.87
C ALA A 22 -3.18 6.60 11.13
N ALA A 23 -3.46 5.30 10.99
CA ALA A 23 -3.68 4.41 12.12
C ALA A 23 -2.44 4.28 13.01
N ALA A 24 -1.25 4.18 12.43
CA ALA A 24 0.01 4.15 13.17
C ALA A 24 0.22 5.42 14.00
N LEU A 25 -0.03 6.59 13.41
CA LEU A 25 0.08 7.90 14.07
C LEU A 25 -1.04 8.23 15.06
N GLY A 26 -2.09 7.41 15.15
CA GLY A 26 -3.26 7.68 15.98
C GLY A 26 -4.24 8.70 15.40
N ILE A 27 -4.09 9.06 14.12
CA ILE A 27 -4.98 10.00 13.42
C ILE A 27 -6.33 9.32 13.17
N ARG A 28 -7.40 9.92 13.65
CA ARG A 28 -8.76 9.42 13.48
C ARG A 28 -9.32 9.78 12.10
N ARG A 29 -10.44 9.14 11.72
CA ARG A 29 -11.02 9.29 10.37
C ARG A 29 -11.53 10.69 10.04
N ASN A 30 -11.91 11.47 11.05
CA ASN A 30 -12.38 12.84 10.94
C ASN A 30 -11.28 13.89 11.10
N GLU A 31 -10.04 13.46 11.29
CA GLU A 31 -8.88 14.35 11.44
C GLU A 31 -8.16 14.57 10.12
N ASP A 32 -7.33 15.62 10.09
CA ASP A 32 -6.58 16.02 8.89
C ASP A 32 -5.45 15.03 8.56
N ILE A 33 -5.38 14.63 7.30
CA ILE A 33 -4.37 13.74 6.73
C ILE A 33 -3.48 14.44 5.69
N SER A 34 -3.52 15.76 5.61
CA SER A 34 -2.81 16.55 4.58
C SER A 34 -1.30 16.32 4.61
N SER A 35 -0.71 16.14 5.79
CA SER A 35 0.70 15.82 5.96
C SER A 35 1.11 14.50 5.30
N LEU A 36 0.25 13.48 5.40
CA LEU A 36 0.46 12.17 4.78
C LEU A 36 0.32 12.23 3.25
N ASN A 37 -0.47 13.16 2.73
CA ASN A 37 -0.66 13.36 1.30
C ASN A 37 0.56 14.01 0.60
N LYS A 38 1.52 14.56 1.36
CA LYS A 38 2.79 15.07 0.84
C LYS A 38 3.80 13.95 0.54
N LEU A 39 3.60 12.77 1.10
CA LEU A 39 4.45 11.61 0.83
C LEU A 39 4.26 11.16 -0.62
N ARG A 40 5.35 11.00 -1.35
CA ARG A 40 5.37 10.34 -2.65
C ARG A 40 5.44 8.83 -2.43
N LEU A 41 4.61 8.08 -3.11
CA LEU A 41 4.47 6.64 -2.92
C LEU A 41 5.03 5.86 -4.11
N GLY A 42 5.82 4.84 -3.82
CA GLY A 42 6.19 3.80 -4.76
C GLY A 42 5.91 2.41 -4.20
N VAL A 43 5.59 1.49 -5.08
CA VAL A 43 5.33 0.09 -4.72
C VAL A 43 6.04 -0.81 -5.70
N ARG A 44 6.81 -1.78 -5.20
CA ARG A 44 7.38 -2.89 -5.97
C ARG A 44 6.63 -4.17 -5.61
N ALA A 45 6.18 -4.91 -6.61
CA ALA A 45 5.52 -6.19 -6.43
C ALA A 45 6.56 -7.31 -6.42
N ASP A 46 7.01 -7.73 -5.26
CA ASP A 46 7.97 -8.82 -5.11
C ASP A 46 7.30 -10.18 -5.33
N GLN A 47 6.01 -10.27 -5.02
CA GLN A 47 5.12 -11.35 -5.39
C GLN A 47 3.72 -10.79 -5.64
N GLU A 48 3.18 -10.97 -6.85
CA GLU A 48 1.90 -10.37 -7.25
C GLU A 48 0.69 -10.98 -6.50
N GLY A 49 0.84 -12.20 -6.03
CA GLY A 49 -0.24 -12.92 -5.35
C GLY A 49 -1.28 -13.53 -6.30
N ARG A 50 -2.34 -14.06 -5.71
CA ARG A 50 -3.46 -14.70 -6.43
C ARG A 50 -4.78 -14.08 -5.98
N LEU A 51 -5.68 -13.86 -6.94
CA LEU A 51 -7.00 -13.33 -6.62
C LEU A 51 -7.82 -14.39 -5.86
N LEU A 52 -8.16 -14.03 -4.62
CA LEU A 52 -9.05 -14.82 -3.77
C LEU A 52 -10.44 -14.16 -3.74
N LYS A 53 -11.48 -14.95 -4.05
CA LYS A 53 -12.88 -14.55 -3.95
C LYS A 53 -13.47 -15.13 -2.67
N ASP A 54 -13.97 -14.28 -1.81
CA ASP A 54 -14.55 -14.64 -0.53
C ASP A 54 -16.02 -14.21 -0.46
N PHE A 55 -16.87 -15.07 0.07
CA PHE A 55 -18.30 -14.83 0.24
C PHE A 55 -18.62 -14.61 1.72
N HIS A 56 -19.25 -13.49 2.02
CA HIS A 56 -19.75 -13.20 3.34
C HIS A 56 -21.27 -13.10 3.35
N THR A 57 -21.91 -13.83 4.23
CA THR A 57 -23.33 -13.66 4.49
C THR A 57 -23.53 -12.69 5.64
N ALA A 58 -24.25 -11.60 5.38
CA ALA A 58 -24.68 -10.66 6.39
C ALA A 58 -26.14 -10.95 6.72
N HIS A 59 -26.44 -11.27 7.97
CA HIS A 59 -27.78 -11.49 8.46
C HIS A 59 -28.32 -10.21 9.09
N SER A 60 -29.56 -9.86 8.75
CA SER A 60 -30.40 -8.93 9.52
C SER A 60 -31.60 -9.70 10.04
N GLU A 61 -32.40 -9.13 10.95
CA GLU A 61 -33.56 -9.79 11.54
C GLU A 61 -34.58 -10.34 10.50
N LYS A 62 -34.61 -9.74 9.29
CA LYS A 62 -35.59 -10.08 8.24
C LYS A 62 -34.97 -10.67 6.98
N ASN A 63 -33.66 -10.45 6.72
CA ASN A 63 -33.05 -10.79 5.44
C ASN A 63 -31.59 -11.26 5.60
N SER A 64 -31.17 -12.13 4.69
CA SER A 64 -29.77 -12.51 4.52
C SER A 64 -29.24 -11.97 3.20
N TYR A 65 -28.09 -11.32 3.23
CA TYR A 65 -27.43 -10.77 2.05
C TYR A 65 -26.06 -11.41 1.84
N ILE A 66 -25.79 -11.85 0.63
CA ILE A 66 -24.48 -12.33 0.24
C ILE A 66 -23.67 -11.14 -0.29
N THR A 67 -22.49 -10.94 0.27
CA THR A 67 -21.53 -9.95 -0.22
C THR A 67 -20.25 -10.64 -0.70
N THR A 68 -19.74 -10.24 -1.86
CA THR A 68 -18.51 -10.79 -2.42
C THR A 68 -17.34 -9.82 -2.14
N ARG A 69 -16.24 -10.38 -1.69
CA ARG A 69 -15.00 -9.65 -1.43
C ARG A 69 -13.84 -10.31 -2.17
N TYR A 70 -13.04 -9.50 -2.82
CA TYR A 70 -11.82 -9.97 -3.48
C TYR A 70 -10.60 -9.55 -2.67
N TYR A 71 -9.64 -10.44 -2.55
CA TYR A 71 -8.35 -10.25 -1.88
C TYR A 71 -7.22 -10.70 -2.80
N LEU A 72 -6.00 -10.25 -2.51
CA LEU A 72 -4.79 -10.85 -3.06
C LEU A 72 -4.20 -11.77 -1.98
N SER A 73 -4.20 -13.07 -2.24
CA SER A 73 -3.54 -14.06 -1.38
C SER A 73 -2.08 -14.18 -1.76
N ASP A 74 -1.22 -14.32 -0.76
CA ASP A 74 0.23 -14.51 -0.93
C ASP A 74 0.94 -13.37 -1.69
N ALA A 75 0.36 -12.18 -1.74
CA ALA A 75 0.99 -11.02 -2.33
C ALA A 75 2.05 -10.43 -1.38
N ILE A 76 3.21 -10.06 -1.93
CA ILE A 76 4.28 -9.39 -1.19
C ILE A 76 4.65 -8.11 -1.93
N PHE A 77 4.53 -7.00 -1.24
CA PHE A 77 4.79 -5.68 -1.78
C PHE A 77 5.81 -4.95 -0.93
N LEU A 78 6.85 -4.44 -1.57
CA LEU A 78 7.74 -3.45 -0.98
C LEU A 78 7.15 -2.06 -1.22
N VAL A 79 6.93 -1.31 -0.14
CA VAL A 79 6.37 0.03 -0.20
C VAL A 79 7.43 1.05 0.17
N GLY A 80 7.73 1.97 -0.73
CA GLY A 80 8.59 3.12 -0.51
C GLY A 80 7.78 4.40 -0.31
N LEU A 81 8.24 5.23 0.63
CA LEU A 81 7.68 6.54 0.93
C LEU A 81 8.79 7.58 0.85
N GLU A 82 8.64 8.59 0.02
CA GLU A 82 9.61 9.66 -0.14
C GLU A 82 9.06 10.98 0.39
N CYS A 83 9.90 11.68 1.15
CA CYS A 83 9.61 13.01 1.66
C CYS A 83 10.93 13.76 1.93
N GLY A 84 10.96 15.06 1.66
CA GLY A 84 12.11 15.91 2.00
C GLY A 84 12.25 16.23 3.49
N ASP A 85 11.31 15.79 4.33
CA ASP A 85 11.34 15.99 5.78
C ASP A 85 11.73 14.66 6.48
N GLU A 86 13.03 14.56 6.83
CA GLU A 86 13.56 13.39 7.52
C GLU A 86 12.95 13.21 8.92
N ILE A 87 12.67 14.29 9.62
CA ILE A 87 12.07 14.25 10.97
C ILE A 87 10.69 13.59 10.88
N PHE A 88 9.93 13.94 9.85
CA PHE A 88 8.63 13.33 9.62
C PHE A 88 8.75 11.84 9.24
N LEU A 89 9.74 11.46 8.42
CA LEU A 89 9.99 10.03 8.10
C LEU A 89 10.37 9.23 9.35
N ARG A 90 11.23 9.76 10.23
CA ARG A 90 11.57 9.11 11.51
C ARG A 90 10.36 8.98 12.44
N LYS A 91 9.49 9.98 12.47
CA LYS A 91 8.22 9.92 13.21
C LYS A 91 7.31 8.81 12.67
N LEU A 92 7.23 8.65 11.35
CA LEU A 92 6.45 7.57 10.71
C LEU A 92 7.06 6.20 11.01
N GLU A 93 8.39 6.07 10.91
CA GLU A 93 9.09 4.83 11.27
C GLU A 93 8.80 4.41 12.71
N TYR A 94 8.91 5.34 13.65
CA TYR A 94 8.61 5.08 15.05
C TYR A 94 7.14 4.68 15.24
N ALA A 95 6.21 5.40 14.63
CA ALA A 95 4.79 5.10 14.72
C ALA A 95 4.42 3.73 14.13
N LEU A 96 5.06 3.32 13.04
CA LEU A 96 4.84 2.00 12.45
C LEU A 96 5.38 0.86 13.32
N LYS A 97 6.45 1.10 14.09
CA LYS A 97 6.99 0.16 15.08
C LYS A 97 6.19 0.14 16.38
N HIS A 98 5.50 1.26 16.71
CA HIS A 98 4.72 1.46 17.94
C HIS A 98 3.35 2.05 17.59
N PRO A 99 2.49 1.32 16.88
CA PRO A 99 1.27 1.89 16.32
C PRO A 99 0.23 2.20 17.40
N ALA A 100 -0.39 3.39 17.29
CA ALA A 100 -1.47 3.80 18.18
C ALA A 100 -2.76 2.97 17.99
N PHE A 101 -3.02 2.52 16.76
CA PHE A 101 -4.14 1.64 16.43
C PHE A 101 -3.68 0.39 15.67
N PRO A 102 -4.43 -0.72 15.72
CA PRO A 102 -4.14 -1.92 14.94
C PRO A 102 -4.02 -1.60 13.46
N LEU A 103 -2.92 -2.06 12.84
CA LEU A 103 -2.61 -1.79 11.44
C LEU A 103 -3.29 -2.78 10.50
N PHE A 104 -3.79 -2.29 9.37
CA PHE A 104 -4.30 -3.09 8.28
C PHE A 104 -4.31 -2.32 6.96
N LEU A 105 -4.07 -3.00 5.86
CA LEU A 105 -4.10 -2.40 4.53
C LEU A 105 -5.51 -2.42 3.95
N GLY A 106 -6.21 -1.30 4.10
CA GLY A 106 -7.57 -1.11 3.59
C GLY A 106 -8.66 -1.90 4.33
N ARG A 107 -8.45 -3.17 4.67
CA ARG A 107 -9.40 -4.03 5.39
C ARG A 107 -8.77 -4.65 6.63
N ARG A 108 -9.54 -4.80 7.70
CA ARG A 108 -9.07 -5.42 8.96
C ARG A 108 -8.55 -6.85 8.80
N SER A 109 -9.01 -7.56 7.78
CA SER A 109 -8.54 -8.90 7.42
C SER A 109 -7.21 -8.92 6.67
N CYS A 110 -6.60 -7.76 6.42
CA CYS A 110 -5.30 -7.62 5.75
C CYS A 110 -4.31 -6.90 6.68
N PRO A 111 -3.92 -7.50 7.83
CA PRO A 111 -2.89 -6.94 8.68
C PRO A 111 -1.54 -7.03 7.95
N PRO A 112 -0.62 -6.07 8.16
CA PRO A 112 0.74 -6.20 7.67
C PRO A 112 1.49 -7.29 8.45
N GLU A 113 2.57 -7.78 7.85
CA GLU A 113 3.47 -8.72 8.50
C GLU A 113 4.26 -8.05 9.63
N ALA A 114 4.64 -8.83 10.65
CA ALA A 114 5.52 -8.35 11.71
C ALA A 114 6.90 -8.00 11.11
N GLY A 115 7.49 -6.90 11.59
CA GLY A 115 8.80 -6.46 11.09
C GLY A 115 8.76 -5.79 9.72
N MET A 116 7.60 -5.34 9.24
CA MET A 116 7.42 -4.70 7.91
C MET A 116 8.26 -3.45 7.68
N VAL A 117 8.85 -2.85 8.71
CA VAL A 117 9.63 -1.59 8.59
C VAL A 117 11.09 -1.91 8.34
N LEU A 118 11.57 -1.62 7.15
CA LEU A 118 12.95 -1.89 6.73
C LEU A 118 13.91 -0.73 7.04
N GLY A 119 13.40 0.44 7.43
CA GLY A 119 14.17 1.62 7.80
C GLY A 119 14.21 2.69 6.71
N ILE A 120 14.99 3.76 6.99
CA ILE A 120 15.14 4.92 6.11
C ILE A 120 16.38 4.74 5.23
N ARG A 121 16.30 5.21 4.00
CA ARG A 121 17.40 5.21 3.02
C ARG A 121 17.64 6.64 2.53
N ASP A 122 18.90 7.02 2.35
CA ASP A 122 19.28 8.29 1.71
C ASP A 122 19.41 8.08 0.19
N LEU A 123 18.27 7.78 -0.43
CA LEU A 123 18.15 7.46 -1.86
C LEU A 123 16.86 8.06 -2.40
N SER A 124 16.77 8.26 -3.71
CA SER A 124 15.49 8.55 -4.36
C SER A 124 14.55 7.35 -4.23
N LEU A 125 13.25 7.60 -4.31
CA LEU A 125 12.22 6.57 -4.21
C LEU A 125 12.46 5.39 -5.16
N GLU A 126 12.81 5.70 -6.41
CA GLU A 126 13.10 4.73 -7.45
C GLU A 126 14.28 3.85 -7.07
N LYS A 127 15.41 4.48 -6.71
CA LYS A 127 16.64 3.75 -6.32
C LYS A 127 16.42 2.92 -5.07
N ALA A 128 15.73 3.44 -4.07
CA ALA A 128 15.44 2.68 -2.85
C ALA A 128 14.61 1.42 -3.14
N LEU A 129 13.65 1.50 -4.08
CA LEU A 129 12.87 0.33 -4.50
C LEU A 129 13.67 -0.64 -5.37
N GLU A 130 14.64 -0.15 -6.16
CA GLU A 130 15.50 -0.98 -7.01
C GLU A 130 16.54 -1.74 -6.21
N GLU A 131 17.21 -1.06 -5.28
CA GLU A 131 18.35 -1.58 -4.53
C GLU A 131 17.95 -2.46 -3.35
N GLU A 132 16.73 -2.30 -2.80
CA GLU A 132 16.27 -3.13 -1.69
C GLU A 132 16.17 -4.59 -2.13
N PRO A 133 16.75 -5.55 -1.37
CA PRO A 133 16.65 -6.96 -1.69
C PRO A 133 15.22 -7.44 -1.91
N TRP A 134 15.07 -8.52 -2.68
CA TRP A 134 13.77 -9.15 -2.87
C TRP A 134 13.19 -9.65 -1.53
N GLN A 135 11.93 -9.29 -1.25
CA GLN A 135 11.27 -9.56 0.03
C GLN A 135 10.48 -10.88 0.03
N GLY A 136 10.57 -11.66 -1.02
CA GLY A 136 9.90 -12.96 -1.06
C GLY A 136 10.57 -13.99 -0.14
N PRO A 137 9.87 -15.09 0.17
CA PRO A 137 10.36 -16.09 1.11
C PRO A 137 11.58 -16.84 0.55
N GLU A 138 12.57 -17.11 1.40
CA GLU A 138 13.84 -17.78 1.06
C GLU A 138 13.65 -19.06 0.23
N TRP A 139 12.66 -19.89 0.57
CA TRP A 139 12.41 -21.14 -0.16
C TRP A 139 11.94 -20.92 -1.62
N LYS A 140 11.50 -19.71 -1.97
CA LYS A 140 11.16 -19.31 -3.33
C LYS A 140 12.31 -18.62 -4.08
N LYS A 141 13.44 -18.34 -3.44
CA LYS A 141 14.56 -17.60 -4.05
C LYS A 141 15.01 -18.18 -5.39
N LYS A 142 15.04 -19.50 -5.52
CA LYS A 142 15.35 -20.20 -6.80
C LYS A 142 14.29 -20.01 -7.90
N LYS A 143 13.10 -19.54 -7.55
CA LYS A 143 11.98 -19.25 -8.48
C LYS A 143 11.64 -17.76 -8.50
N MET A 144 12.58 -16.92 -8.08
CA MET A 144 12.42 -15.47 -8.10
C MET A 144 12.16 -14.99 -9.53
N PRO A 145 11.20 -14.08 -9.75
CA PRO A 145 10.99 -13.51 -11.08
C PRO A 145 12.23 -12.76 -11.56
N SER A 146 12.57 -12.87 -12.85
CA SER A 146 13.66 -12.10 -13.46
C SER A 146 13.36 -10.60 -13.54
N LYS A 147 12.10 -10.24 -13.46
CA LYS A 147 11.60 -8.86 -13.47
C LYS A 147 10.53 -8.68 -12.41
N LEU A 148 10.54 -7.50 -11.78
CA LEU A 148 9.53 -7.09 -10.81
C LEU A 148 8.79 -5.84 -11.32
N SER A 149 7.48 -5.84 -11.16
CA SER A 149 6.65 -4.67 -11.49
C SER A 149 6.78 -3.59 -10.43
N MET A 150 6.97 -2.34 -10.86
CA MET A 150 6.94 -1.18 -10.00
C MET A 150 5.81 -0.23 -10.38
N PHE A 151 5.22 0.39 -9.37
CA PHE A 151 4.17 1.40 -9.46
C PHE A 151 4.65 2.64 -8.71
N ILE A 152 5.01 3.69 -9.43
CA ILE A 152 5.64 4.87 -8.83
C ILE A 152 4.77 6.10 -9.07
N GLU A 153 4.47 6.83 -8.01
CA GLU A 153 3.81 8.12 -8.11
C GLU A 153 4.72 9.11 -8.83
N CYS A 154 4.23 9.72 -9.89
CA CYS A 154 4.96 10.71 -10.63
C CYS A 154 5.16 11.99 -9.83
N VAL A 155 6.26 12.70 -10.07
CA VAL A 155 6.39 14.09 -9.62
C VAL A 155 5.32 14.97 -10.30
N PRO A 156 4.93 16.12 -9.70
CA PRO A 156 3.81 16.92 -10.19
C PRO A 156 3.86 17.27 -11.67
N ASP A 157 5.04 17.50 -12.22
CA ASP A 157 5.25 17.98 -13.59
C ASP A 157 5.52 16.84 -14.61
N ASP A 158 5.51 15.58 -14.19
CA ASP A 158 5.69 14.44 -15.10
C ASP A 158 4.37 14.09 -15.82
N PRO A 159 4.24 14.32 -17.14
CA PRO A 159 3.03 14.05 -17.88
C PRO A 159 2.85 12.56 -18.25
N THR A 160 3.85 11.72 -18.03
CA THR A 160 3.89 10.33 -18.55
C THR A 160 3.05 9.33 -17.77
N GLY A 161 2.64 9.67 -16.55
CA GLY A 161 1.84 8.78 -15.69
C GLY A 161 0.35 8.76 -16.06
N SER A 162 -0.27 7.62 -15.83
CA SER A 162 -1.72 7.46 -15.91
C SER A 162 -2.42 8.03 -14.68
N MET A 163 -3.60 8.63 -14.87
CA MET A 163 -4.39 9.17 -13.76
C MET A 163 -5.08 8.05 -12.99
N VAL A 164 -4.86 8.01 -11.66
CA VAL A 164 -5.48 7.06 -10.74
C VAL A 164 -6.20 7.81 -9.64
N LYS A 165 -7.41 7.41 -9.31
CA LYS A 165 -8.24 8.01 -8.25
C LYS A 165 -8.10 7.22 -6.95
N ASP A 166 -6.98 7.35 -6.27
CA ASP A 166 -6.70 6.63 -5.02
C ASP A 166 -6.01 7.49 -3.94
N LYS A 167 -5.87 8.79 -4.16
CA LYS A 167 -5.34 9.74 -3.17
C LYS A 167 -6.46 10.12 -2.19
N ALA A 168 -6.41 9.63 -0.95
CA ALA A 168 -7.39 10.02 0.05
C ALA A 168 -7.19 11.49 0.45
N GLU A 169 -8.22 12.31 0.31
CA GLU A 169 -8.26 13.69 0.81
C GLU A 169 -8.95 13.77 2.17
N SER A 170 -9.93 12.87 2.41
CA SER A 170 -10.59 12.71 3.70
C SER A 170 -11.07 11.27 3.90
N PHE A 171 -10.89 10.76 5.11
CA PHE A 171 -11.46 9.49 5.55
C PHE A 171 -12.74 9.65 6.37
N ASP A 172 -13.22 10.89 6.56
CA ASP A 172 -14.43 11.17 7.30
C ASP A 172 -15.59 10.28 6.81
N PRO A 173 -16.32 9.58 7.71
CA PRO A 173 -17.42 8.71 7.33
C PRO A 173 -18.54 9.41 6.56
N TYR A 174 -18.74 10.71 6.80
CA TYR A 174 -19.76 11.53 6.16
C TYR A 174 -19.25 12.24 4.90
N TYR A 175 -17.96 12.61 4.87
CA TYR A 175 -17.31 13.36 3.78
C TYR A 175 -16.07 12.68 3.23
N ARG A 176 -16.17 11.38 2.92
CA ARG A 176 -15.08 10.63 2.32
C ARG A 176 -14.78 11.15 0.93
N LYS A 177 -13.53 11.62 0.72
CA LYS A 177 -13.12 12.23 -0.53
C LYS A 177 -11.81 11.64 -1.04
N TYR A 178 -11.76 11.39 -2.35
CA TYR A 178 -10.58 10.89 -3.04
C TYR A 178 -10.25 11.77 -4.23
N GLY A 179 -9.00 12.21 -4.30
CA GLY A 179 -8.40 12.92 -5.42
C GLY A 179 -7.67 11.99 -6.36
N TYR A 180 -7.08 12.60 -7.38
CA TYR A 180 -6.30 11.92 -8.39
C TYR A 180 -4.80 12.11 -8.13
N ARG A 181 -4.00 11.13 -8.60
CA ARG A 181 -2.55 11.23 -8.75
C ARG A 181 -2.13 10.59 -10.07
N ARG A 182 -0.93 10.91 -10.53
CA ARG A 182 -0.33 10.23 -11.69
C ARG A 182 0.53 9.08 -11.21
N LEU A 183 0.39 7.93 -11.87
CA LEU A 183 1.09 6.70 -11.55
C LEU A 183 1.79 6.18 -12.81
N LYS A 184 3.09 5.94 -12.70
CA LYS A 184 3.91 5.30 -13.74
C LYS A 184 4.13 3.83 -13.41
N ARG A 185 4.04 2.98 -14.40
CA ARG A 185 4.48 1.58 -14.30
C ARG A 185 5.89 1.46 -14.86
N ALA A 186 6.74 0.73 -14.16
CA ALA A 186 8.07 0.35 -14.57
C ALA A 186 8.31 -1.12 -14.27
N GLU A 187 9.30 -1.71 -14.91
CA GLU A 187 9.83 -3.04 -14.58
C GLU A 187 11.30 -2.90 -14.23
N ILE A 188 11.73 -3.56 -13.19
CA ILE A 188 13.15 -3.68 -12.85
C ILE A 188 13.60 -5.12 -13.04
N LYS A 189 14.86 -5.29 -13.45
CA LYS A 189 15.53 -6.58 -13.41
C LYS A 189 16.02 -6.82 -11.98
N VAL A 190 15.72 -7.96 -11.44
CA VAL A 190 16.31 -8.37 -10.16
C VAL A 190 17.73 -8.81 -10.43
N ALA A 191 18.69 -8.23 -9.73
CA ALA A 191 20.06 -8.74 -9.75
C ALA A 191 20.00 -10.19 -9.20
N SER A 192 20.30 -11.16 -10.04
CA SER A 192 20.61 -12.50 -9.58
C SER A 192 21.92 -12.37 -8.80
N ASP A 193 21.91 -12.69 -7.50
CA ASP A 193 23.14 -12.97 -6.81
C ASP A 193 23.81 -14.11 -7.61
N GLU A 194 24.86 -13.78 -8.37
CA GLU A 194 25.72 -14.78 -8.97
C GLU A 194 26.33 -15.56 -7.80
N VAL A 195 25.91 -16.82 -7.68
CA VAL A 195 26.52 -17.83 -6.78
C VAL A 195 27.71 -18.43 -7.51
#